data_ed86b28151ce1daec900a57298c1fb6a
#
_entry.id   ed86b28151ce1daec900a57298c1fb6a
#
_cell.length_a   1.000
_cell.length_b   1.000
_cell.length_c   1.000
_cell.angle_alpha   90.00
_cell.angle_beta   90.00
_cell.angle_gamma   90.00
#
_symmetry.space_group_name_H-M   'P 1'
#
loop_
_entity.id
_entity.type
_entity.pdbx_description
1 polymer ?
#
loop_
_entity_poly.entity_id
_entity_poly.type
_entity_poly.pdbx_seq_one_letter_code
_entity_poly.pdbx_strand_id
1 'polypeptide(L)'
;MTDIDIWVIRQSVEQSKKWIEQGFYMPISVNITSHTLTDMTVMEEVIALVSEIPGLIHFEITEESLLEKESLVDSSITRLHEAGSPVHIDDFGTGYSSLSYLNRFDIDAIKIDRSFVLALSTERGKQVFYSLVGIAKQLGMNIIVEGVETAEQFNIVIRETDAVVQVGTSVNPFRRKILKRMRCKKAHFR
;
A
#
# COMPACT_ATOMS: atom_id res chain seq x y z
N MET A 1 -15.84 0.39 15.45
CA MET A 1 -14.84 0.69 14.42
C MET A 1 -15.10 -0.09 13.13
N THR A 2 -15.50 -1.33 13.22
CA THR A 2 -15.85 -2.21 12.08
C THR A 2 -16.87 -1.60 11.10
N ASP A 3 -17.89 -0.88 11.62
CA ASP A 3 -18.91 -0.25 10.76
C ASP A 3 -18.34 0.85 9.87
N ILE A 4 -17.28 1.53 10.33
CA ILE A 4 -16.58 2.56 9.53
C ILE A 4 -15.78 1.90 8.41
N ASP A 5 -15.03 0.83 8.71
CA ASP A 5 -14.25 0.12 7.70
C ASP A 5 -15.18 -0.41 6.59
N ILE A 6 -16.27 -1.09 6.95
CA ILE A 6 -17.26 -1.59 5.98
C ILE A 6 -17.87 -0.45 5.16
N TRP A 7 -18.22 0.66 5.80
CA TRP A 7 -18.79 1.80 5.09
C TRP A 7 -17.80 2.36 4.07
N VAL A 8 -16.52 2.55 4.45
CA VAL A 8 -15.46 3.03 3.55
C VAL A 8 -15.25 2.06 2.40
N ILE A 9 -15.17 0.74 2.68
CA ILE A 9 -15.00 -0.28 1.65
C ILE A 9 -16.16 -0.24 0.66
N ARG A 10 -17.40 -0.19 1.15
CA ARG A 10 -18.60 -0.12 0.32
C ARG A 10 -18.61 1.14 -0.57
N GLN A 11 -18.27 2.30 -0.01
CA GLN A 11 -18.16 3.55 -0.80
C GLN A 11 -17.05 3.46 -1.85
N SER A 12 -15.93 2.82 -1.52
CA SER A 12 -14.81 2.61 -2.46
C SER A 12 -15.20 1.69 -3.61
N VAL A 13 -15.92 0.60 -3.32
CA VAL A 13 -16.45 -0.32 -4.34
C VAL A 13 -17.45 0.39 -5.25
N GLU A 14 -18.40 1.12 -4.70
CA GLU A 14 -19.37 1.90 -5.48
C GLU A 14 -18.69 2.95 -6.38
N GLN A 15 -17.68 3.64 -5.85
CA GLN A 15 -16.93 4.62 -6.62
C GLN A 15 -16.12 3.96 -7.75
N SER A 16 -15.49 2.83 -7.48
CA SER A 16 -14.76 2.07 -8.50
C SER A 16 -15.68 1.61 -9.62
N LYS A 17 -16.88 1.12 -9.31
CA LYS A 17 -17.89 0.74 -10.32
C LYS A 17 -18.26 1.91 -11.22
N LYS A 18 -18.50 3.10 -10.65
CA LYS A 18 -18.78 4.32 -11.43
C LYS A 18 -17.61 4.70 -12.34
N TRP A 19 -16.37 4.51 -11.90
CA TRP A 19 -15.20 4.77 -12.73
C TRP A 19 -15.04 3.74 -13.86
N ILE A 20 -15.31 2.46 -13.58
CA ILE A 20 -15.32 1.39 -14.60
C ILE A 20 -16.31 1.72 -15.72
N GLU A 21 -17.54 2.16 -15.39
CA GLU A 21 -18.56 2.60 -16.37
C GLU A 21 -18.08 3.75 -17.26
N GLN A 22 -17.17 4.59 -16.73
CA GLN A 22 -16.54 5.69 -17.46
C GLN A 22 -15.23 5.30 -18.18
N GLY A 23 -14.84 4.01 -18.13
CA GLY A 23 -13.61 3.49 -18.74
C GLY A 23 -12.34 3.75 -17.92
N PHE A 24 -12.48 4.12 -16.64
CA PHE A 24 -11.33 4.30 -15.73
C PHE A 24 -11.16 3.10 -14.81
N TYR A 25 -9.97 2.52 -14.85
CA TYR A 25 -9.56 1.39 -14.00
C TYR A 25 -8.48 1.87 -13.03
N MET A 26 -8.88 2.43 -11.89
CA MET A 26 -7.97 2.96 -10.90
C MET A 26 -8.17 2.23 -9.57
N PRO A 27 -7.11 1.60 -9.02
CA PRO A 27 -7.20 0.99 -7.70
C PRO A 27 -7.35 2.07 -6.62
N ILE A 28 -8.14 1.73 -5.59
CA ILE A 28 -8.32 2.52 -4.37
C ILE A 28 -7.70 1.74 -3.22
N SER A 29 -6.80 2.39 -2.48
CA SER A 29 -6.29 1.86 -1.22
C SER A 29 -7.24 2.22 -0.07
N VAL A 30 -7.51 1.23 0.79
CA VAL A 30 -8.40 1.37 1.95
C VAL A 30 -7.69 0.81 3.18
N ASN A 31 -7.58 1.63 4.22
CA ASN A 31 -7.11 1.15 5.51
C ASN A 31 -8.13 0.20 6.13
N ILE A 32 -7.65 -0.91 6.67
CA ILE A 32 -8.46 -1.91 7.39
C ILE A 32 -7.85 -2.18 8.76
N THR A 33 -8.70 -2.22 9.79
CA THR A 33 -8.24 -2.44 11.16
C THR A 33 -8.03 -3.92 11.48
N SER A 34 -7.14 -4.22 12.44
CA SER A 34 -6.96 -5.57 12.98
C SER A 34 -8.27 -6.17 13.49
N HIS A 35 -9.14 -5.35 14.05
CA HIS A 35 -10.46 -5.79 14.53
C HIS A 35 -11.33 -6.32 13.37
N THR A 36 -11.36 -5.62 12.25
CA THR A 36 -12.08 -6.07 11.04
C THR A 36 -11.45 -7.32 10.45
N LEU A 37 -10.12 -7.39 10.37
CA LEU A 37 -9.38 -8.57 9.86
C LEU A 37 -9.62 -9.83 10.70
N THR A 38 -9.88 -9.69 12.01
CA THR A 38 -10.06 -10.83 12.93
C THR A 38 -11.51 -11.19 13.18
N ASP A 39 -12.47 -10.45 12.65
CA ASP A 39 -13.90 -10.76 12.70
C ASP A 39 -14.33 -11.47 11.41
N MET A 40 -14.47 -12.79 11.48
CA MET A 40 -14.77 -13.63 10.31
C MET A 40 -16.13 -13.28 9.65
N THR A 41 -17.12 -12.84 10.44
CA THR A 41 -18.43 -12.45 9.88
C THR A 41 -18.32 -11.18 9.06
N VAL A 42 -17.55 -10.22 9.57
CA VAL A 42 -17.27 -8.96 8.87
C VAL A 42 -16.44 -9.22 7.62
N MET A 43 -15.42 -10.09 7.72
CA MET A 43 -14.59 -10.46 6.57
C MET A 43 -15.39 -11.13 5.45
N GLU A 44 -16.41 -11.89 5.75
CA GLU A 44 -17.30 -12.45 4.71
C GLU A 44 -18.01 -11.34 3.92
N GLU A 45 -18.48 -10.29 4.60
CA GLU A 45 -19.09 -9.13 3.93
C GLU A 45 -18.05 -8.38 3.08
N VAL A 46 -16.85 -8.14 3.62
CA VAL A 46 -15.75 -7.50 2.90
C VAL A 46 -15.42 -8.26 1.62
N ILE A 47 -15.20 -9.58 1.73
CA ILE A 47 -14.89 -10.45 0.58
C ILE A 47 -16.00 -10.39 -0.48
N ALA A 48 -17.26 -10.46 -0.08
CA ALA A 48 -18.39 -10.37 -1.01
C ALA A 48 -18.38 -9.06 -1.79
N LEU A 49 -18.09 -7.93 -1.10
CA LEU A 49 -18.03 -6.61 -1.74
C LEU A 49 -16.88 -6.49 -2.75
N VAL A 50 -15.66 -6.90 -2.38
CA VAL A 50 -14.48 -6.68 -3.22
C VAL A 50 -14.37 -7.67 -4.37
N SER A 51 -14.95 -8.86 -4.24
CA SER A 51 -15.02 -9.87 -5.32
C SER A 51 -15.77 -9.38 -6.55
N GLU A 52 -16.60 -8.34 -6.43
CA GLU A 52 -17.29 -7.74 -7.55
C GLU A 52 -16.37 -6.92 -8.49
N ILE A 53 -15.20 -6.48 -7.98
CA ILE A 53 -14.25 -5.62 -8.70
C ILE A 53 -12.80 -6.03 -8.41
N PRO A 54 -12.38 -7.28 -8.77
CA PRO A 54 -11.05 -7.79 -8.44
C PRO A 54 -9.94 -6.84 -8.91
N GLY A 55 -8.91 -6.66 -8.09
CA GLY A 55 -7.74 -5.83 -8.38
C GLY A 55 -7.94 -4.32 -8.21
N LEU A 56 -9.14 -3.85 -7.83
CA LEU A 56 -9.42 -2.41 -7.72
C LEU A 56 -9.53 -1.91 -6.27
N ILE A 57 -9.60 -2.79 -5.29
CA ILE A 57 -9.47 -2.43 -3.88
C ILE A 57 -8.20 -3.06 -3.34
N HIS A 58 -7.29 -2.23 -2.84
CA HIS A 58 -6.07 -2.65 -2.16
C HIS A 58 -6.24 -2.36 -0.67
N PHE A 59 -5.90 -3.30 0.19
CA PHE A 59 -6.01 -3.12 1.63
C PHE A 59 -4.67 -2.67 2.22
N GLU A 60 -4.71 -1.67 3.08
CA GLU A 60 -3.56 -1.18 3.83
C GLU A 60 -3.72 -1.55 5.29
N ILE A 61 -2.73 -2.26 5.84
CA ILE A 61 -2.70 -2.74 7.23
C ILE A 61 -1.42 -2.26 7.91
N THR A 62 -1.50 -1.90 9.18
CA THR A 62 -0.30 -1.52 9.94
C THR A 62 0.50 -2.75 10.38
N GLU A 63 1.80 -2.58 10.66
CA GLU A 63 2.65 -3.64 11.20
C GLU A 63 2.06 -4.26 12.48
N GLU A 64 1.47 -3.44 13.36
CA GLU A 64 0.85 -3.90 14.60
C GLU A 64 -0.33 -4.84 14.34
N SER A 65 -1.11 -4.57 13.31
CA SER A 65 -2.25 -5.40 12.93
C SER A 65 -1.87 -6.84 12.60
N LEU A 66 -0.65 -7.08 12.10
CA LEU A 66 -0.14 -8.41 11.79
C LEU A 66 0.17 -9.25 13.03
N LEU A 67 0.44 -8.60 14.16
CA LEU A 67 0.81 -9.26 15.41
C LEU A 67 -0.40 -9.65 16.26
N GLU A 68 -1.58 -9.13 15.95
CA GLU A 68 -2.82 -9.47 16.63
C GLU A 68 -3.45 -10.72 16.04
N LYS A 69 -3.67 -11.76 16.86
CA LYS A 69 -4.36 -13.00 16.45
C LYS A 69 -3.87 -13.52 15.09
N GLU A 70 -2.58 -13.67 14.94
CA GLU A 70 -1.83 -13.95 13.70
C GLU A 70 -2.49 -14.97 12.76
N SER A 71 -3.08 -16.06 13.30
CA SER A 71 -3.73 -17.09 12.47
C SER A 71 -5.02 -16.61 11.79
N LEU A 72 -5.77 -15.69 12.43
CA LEU A 72 -6.97 -15.10 11.84
C LEU A 72 -6.58 -14.07 10.77
N VAL A 73 -5.57 -13.26 11.04
CA VAL A 73 -5.04 -12.28 10.09
C VAL A 73 -4.52 -12.99 8.84
N ASP A 74 -3.74 -14.06 8.98
CA ASP A 74 -3.23 -14.87 7.88
C ASP A 74 -4.36 -15.45 7.01
N SER A 75 -5.38 -16.03 7.65
CA SER A 75 -6.57 -16.50 6.95
C SER A 75 -7.29 -15.40 6.20
N SER A 76 -7.40 -14.21 6.80
CA SER A 76 -8.06 -13.06 6.16
C SER A 76 -7.26 -12.53 4.96
N ILE A 77 -5.93 -12.45 5.07
CA ILE A 77 -5.05 -12.05 3.95
C ILE A 77 -5.22 -13.05 2.79
N THR A 78 -5.17 -14.35 3.07
CA THR A 78 -5.37 -15.37 2.04
C THR A 78 -6.71 -15.20 1.31
N ARG A 79 -7.79 -14.96 2.05
CA ARG A 79 -9.14 -14.76 1.47
C ARG A 79 -9.25 -13.47 0.67
N LEU A 80 -8.56 -12.39 1.08
CA LEU A 80 -8.47 -11.14 0.31
C LEU A 80 -7.77 -11.38 -1.03
N HIS A 81 -6.68 -12.15 -1.05
CA HIS A 81 -6.00 -12.52 -2.28
C HIS A 81 -6.87 -13.38 -3.20
N GLU A 82 -7.60 -14.36 -2.66
CA GLU A 82 -8.56 -15.17 -3.41
C GLU A 82 -9.68 -14.32 -4.04
N ALA A 83 -10.04 -13.21 -3.38
CA ALA A 83 -10.97 -12.21 -3.92
C ALA A 83 -10.33 -11.23 -4.91
N GLY A 84 -9.02 -11.35 -5.15
CA GLY A 84 -8.25 -10.49 -6.05
C GLY A 84 -7.87 -9.14 -5.45
N SER A 85 -7.87 -8.99 -4.13
CA SER A 85 -7.53 -7.75 -3.43
C SER A 85 -6.12 -7.81 -2.83
N PRO A 86 -5.16 -7.03 -3.34
CA PRO A 86 -3.81 -6.95 -2.79
C PRO A 86 -3.79 -6.36 -1.37
N VAL A 87 -2.81 -6.82 -0.58
CA VAL A 87 -2.59 -6.36 0.79
C VAL A 87 -1.23 -5.69 0.93
N HIS A 88 -1.21 -4.48 1.45
CA HIS A 88 -0.02 -3.67 1.64
C HIS A 88 0.21 -3.39 3.12
N ILE A 89 1.48 -3.38 3.56
CA ILE A 89 1.83 -2.90 4.89
C ILE A 89 2.01 -1.38 4.84
N ASP A 90 1.27 -0.68 5.70
CA ASP A 90 1.39 0.76 5.90
C ASP A 90 2.40 1.11 6.99
N ASP A 91 2.95 2.32 6.94
CA ASP A 91 3.92 2.88 7.88
C ASP A 91 5.13 1.97 8.16
N PHE A 92 5.58 1.20 7.15
CA PHE A 92 6.65 0.23 7.30
C PHE A 92 7.95 0.84 7.84
N GLY A 93 8.47 0.22 8.89
CA GLY A 93 9.72 0.61 9.55
C GLY A 93 9.58 1.63 10.68
N THR A 94 8.37 2.10 10.99
CA THR A 94 8.12 3.03 12.10
C THR A 94 7.86 2.33 13.43
N GLY A 95 7.50 1.05 13.39
CA GLY A 95 7.13 0.24 14.55
C GLY A 95 8.25 -0.65 15.10
N TYR A 96 7.89 -1.54 16.03
CA TYR A 96 8.77 -2.60 16.54
C TYR A 96 8.88 -3.74 15.52
N SER A 97 9.60 -3.50 14.45
CA SER A 97 9.69 -4.44 13.33
C SER A 97 10.49 -5.69 13.71
N SER A 98 9.79 -6.73 14.10
CA SER A 98 10.33 -8.07 13.90
C SER A 98 10.11 -8.44 12.43
N LEU A 99 11.15 -8.39 11.60
CA LEU A 99 11.08 -8.79 10.18
C LEU A 99 10.57 -10.23 9.95
N SER A 100 10.36 -10.98 11.05
CA SER A 100 9.87 -12.36 11.02
C SER A 100 8.46 -12.49 10.42
N TYR A 101 7.60 -11.48 10.58
CA TYR A 101 6.25 -11.53 10.00
C TYR A 101 6.25 -11.41 8.48
N LEU A 102 7.25 -10.73 7.88
CA LEU A 102 7.36 -10.60 6.43
C LEU A 102 7.58 -11.96 5.71
N ASN A 103 8.13 -12.94 6.40
CA ASN A 103 8.27 -14.30 5.87
C ASN A 103 7.02 -15.15 6.06
N ARG A 104 6.10 -14.72 6.89
CA ARG A 104 4.92 -15.48 7.26
C ARG A 104 3.69 -15.11 6.44
N PHE A 105 3.47 -13.80 6.28
CA PHE A 105 2.32 -13.28 5.58
C PHE A 105 2.65 -13.02 4.12
N ASP A 106 1.73 -13.39 3.24
CA ASP A 106 1.81 -13.06 1.83
C ASP A 106 1.40 -11.60 1.62
N ILE A 107 2.38 -10.72 1.49
CA ILE A 107 2.20 -9.27 1.39
C ILE A 107 2.67 -8.81 0.02
N ASP A 108 1.82 -8.06 -0.69
CA ASP A 108 2.11 -7.59 -2.05
C ASP A 108 3.04 -6.37 -2.08
N ALA A 109 2.90 -5.48 -1.12
CA ALA A 109 3.69 -4.25 -1.09
C ALA A 109 3.96 -3.76 0.34
N ILE A 110 5.05 -3.02 0.48
CA ILE A 110 5.29 -2.17 1.65
C ILE A 110 5.21 -0.69 1.28
N LYS A 111 4.66 0.11 2.18
CA LYS A 111 4.61 1.57 2.09
C LYS A 111 5.65 2.14 3.04
N ILE A 112 6.69 2.73 2.46
CA ILE A 112 7.76 3.39 3.23
C ILE A 112 7.26 4.77 3.65
N ASP A 113 7.17 4.99 4.96
CA ASP A 113 6.64 6.21 5.56
C ASP A 113 7.45 7.46 5.19
N ARG A 114 6.75 8.59 5.18
CA ARG A 114 7.31 9.92 4.90
C ARG A 114 8.52 10.27 5.75
N SER A 115 8.62 9.81 7.00
CA SER A 115 9.75 10.11 7.88
C SER A 115 11.08 9.66 7.29
N PHE A 116 11.11 8.50 6.61
CA PHE A 116 12.29 8.00 5.90
C PHE A 116 12.65 8.85 4.68
N VAL A 117 11.65 9.39 3.98
CA VAL A 117 11.86 10.32 2.86
C VAL A 117 12.44 11.65 3.34
N LEU A 118 11.97 12.17 4.46
CA LEU A 118 12.53 13.38 5.08
C LEU A 118 13.98 13.16 5.54
N ALA A 119 14.30 11.96 6.02
CA ALA A 119 15.64 11.58 6.46
C ALA A 119 16.67 11.46 5.31
N LEU A 120 16.24 11.41 4.04
CA LEU A 120 17.13 11.33 2.86
C LEU A 120 18.12 12.51 2.74
N SER A 121 17.90 13.59 3.49
CA SER A 121 18.84 14.72 3.60
C SER A 121 20.15 14.35 4.30
N THR A 122 20.20 13.22 5.04
CA THR A 122 21.36 12.74 5.77
C THR A 122 21.88 11.43 5.19
N GLU A 123 23.20 11.19 5.29
CA GLU A 123 23.80 9.92 4.83
C GLU A 123 23.25 8.71 5.60
N ARG A 124 23.05 8.86 6.93
CA ARG A 124 22.44 7.79 7.74
C ARG A 124 21.01 7.50 7.30
N GLY A 125 20.21 8.52 7.03
CA GLY A 125 18.83 8.35 6.55
C GLY A 125 18.78 7.65 5.19
N LYS A 126 19.71 7.98 4.26
CA LYS A 126 19.83 7.25 2.98
C LYS A 126 20.17 5.78 3.21
N GLN A 127 21.11 5.47 4.10
CA GLN A 127 21.49 4.08 4.40
C GLN A 127 20.28 3.29 4.95
N VAL A 128 19.49 3.87 5.87
CA VAL A 128 18.28 3.24 6.41
C VAL A 128 17.27 3.01 5.29
N PHE A 129 16.99 4.03 4.49
CA PHE A 129 16.07 3.92 3.35
C PHE A 129 16.48 2.80 2.38
N TYR A 130 17.76 2.74 2.01
CA TYR A 130 18.27 1.69 1.12
C TYR A 130 18.18 0.30 1.74
N SER A 131 18.34 0.18 3.04
CA SER A 131 18.15 -1.09 3.75
C SER A 131 16.71 -1.58 3.67
N LEU A 132 15.73 -0.69 3.89
CA LEU A 132 14.30 -1.01 3.75
C LEU A 132 13.95 -1.44 2.32
N VAL A 133 14.44 -0.69 1.32
CA VAL A 133 14.30 -1.05 -0.09
C VAL A 133 14.93 -2.41 -0.41
N GLY A 134 16.12 -2.67 0.15
CA GLY A 134 16.81 -3.95 -0.04
C GLY A 134 16.02 -5.13 0.51
N ILE A 135 15.42 -4.99 1.70
CA ILE A 135 14.57 -6.02 2.31
C ILE A 135 13.36 -6.31 1.42
N ALA A 136 12.62 -5.27 1.00
CA ALA A 136 11.45 -5.44 0.15
C ALA A 136 11.79 -6.15 -1.17
N LYS A 137 12.89 -5.76 -1.83
CA LYS A 137 13.33 -6.39 -3.07
C LYS A 137 13.71 -7.85 -2.89
N GLN A 138 14.40 -8.20 -1.79
CA GLN A 138 14.79 -9.60 -1.50
C GLN A 138 13.56 -10.49 -1.25
N LEU A 139 12.49 -9.93 -0.70
CA LEU A 139 11.24 -10.64 -0.45
C LEU A 139 10.27 -10.59 -1.65
N GLY A 140 10.64 -9.93 -2.75
CA GLY A 140 9.81 -9.83 -3.94
C GLY A 140 8.60 -8.90 -3.80
N MET A 141 8.58 -8.05 -2.75
CA MET A 141 7.48 -7.12 -2.49
C MET A 141 7.59 -5.87 -3.34
N ASN A 142 6.46 -5.33 -3.74
CA ASN A 142 6.41 -4.00 -4.35
C ASN A 142 6.70 -2.93 -3.30
N ILE A 143 7.19 -1.78 -3.76
CA ILE A 143 7.53 -0.66 -2.87
C ILE A 143 6.70 0.55 -3.25
N ILE A 144 6.03 1.13 -2.25
CA ILE A 144 5.34 2.42 -2.35
C ILE A 144 6.08 3.38 -1.43
N VAL A 145 6.46 4.55 -1.92
CA VAL A 145 7.17 5.55 -1.12
C VAL A 145 6.28 6.77 -0.96
N GLU A 146 5.99 7.11 0.29
CA GLU A 146 5.09 8.20 0.64
C GLU A 146 5.81 9.52 0.91
N GLY A 147 5.06 10.62 0.75
CA GLY A 147 5.51 11.95 1.18
C GLY A 147 6.69 12.52 0.40
N VAL A 148 6.90 12.09 -0.84
CA VAL A 148 7.92 12.68 -1.72
C VAL A 148 7.47 14.09 -2.14
N GLU A 149 8.19 15.11 -1.69
CA GLU A 149 7.83 16.53 -1.88
C GLU A 149 8.80 17.29 -2.78
N THR A 150 10.05 16.83 -2.89
CA THR A 150 11.09 17.54 -3.64
C THR A 150 11.63 16.74 -4.83
N ALA A 151 12.22 17.45 -5.81
CA ALA A 151 12.88 16.83 -6.95
C ALA A 151 14.07 15.97 -6.54
N GLU A 152 14.77 16.38 -5.50
CA GLU A 152 15.93 15.66 -4.99
C GLU A 152 15.50 14.32 -4.39
N GLN A 153 14.50 14.32 -3.48
CA GLN A 153 13.90 13.09 -2.93
C GLN A 153 13.41 12.16 -4.04
N PHE A 154 12.66 12.69 -5.00
CA PHE A 154 12.15 11.93 -6.13
C PHE A 154 13.28 11.28 -6.95
N ASN A 155 14.36 12.01 -7.23
CA ASN A 155 15.49 11.45 -7.98
C ASN A 155 16.21 10.34 -7.21
N ILE A 156 16.35 10.46 -5.89
CA ILE A 156 16.93 9.41 -5.04
C ILE A 156 16.03 8.18 -5.09
N VAL A 157 14.74 8.33 -4.83
CA VAL A 157 13.78 7.22 -4.80
C VAL A 157 13.76 6.48 -6.14
N ILE A 158 13.66 7.17 -7.29
CA ILE A 158 13.59 6.50 -8.61
C ILE A 158 14.89 5.80 -9.00
N ARG A 159 16.04 6.32 -8.59
CA ARG A 159 17.32 5.68 -8.92
C ARG A 159 17.50 4.34 -8.23
N GLU A 160 17.03 4.23 -7.01
CA GLU A 160 17.28 3.09 -6.14
C GLU A 160 16.14 2.08 -6.14
N THR A 161 14.98 2.49 -6.63
CA THR A 161 13.75 1.68 -6.56
C THR A 161 12.96 1.72 -7.86
N ASP A 162 12.24 0.65 -8.15
CA ASP A 162 11.14 0.65 -9.11
C ASP A 162 9.80 1.02 -8.43
N ALA A 163 9.89 1.75 -7.31
CA ALA A 163 8.77 2.06 -6.44
C ALA A 163 7.69 2.90 -7.12
N VAL A 164 6.47 2.68 -6.72
CA VAL A 164 5.37 3.63 -6.91
C VAL A 164 5.59 4.80 -5.95
N VAL A 165 5.66 6.02 -6.49
CA VAL A 165 5.85 7.22 -5.65
C VAL A 165 4.50 7.85 -5.37
N GLN A 166 4.14 7.91 -4.10
CA GLN A 166 2.97 8.65 -3.62
C GLN A 166 3.41 10.05 -3.20
N VAL A 167 2.93 11.05 -3.93
CA VAL A 167 3.29 12.46 -3.71
C VAL A 167 2.37 13.05 -2.64
N GLY A 168 2.95 13.71 -1.65
CA GLY A 168 2.19 14.41 -0.61
C GLY A 168 1.20 15.44 -1.17
N THR A 169 0.16 15.73 -0.39
CA THR A 169 -0.97 16.59 -0.77
C THR A 169 -0.66 18.09 -0.88
N SER A 170 0.58 18.52 -0.56
CA SER A 170 0.95 19.94 -0.70
C SER A 170 0.86 20.34 -2.17
N VAL A 171 0.16 21.45 -2.42
CA VAL A 171 -0.07 22.04 -3.74
C VAL A 171 1.25 22.62 -4.27
N ASN A 172 2.12 21.76 -4.79
CA ASN A 172 3.40 22.15 -5.35
C ASN A 172 3.37 21.99 -6.88
N PRO A 173 3.81 22.98 -7.67
CA PRO A 173 3.94 22.88 -9.13
C PRO A 173 4.77 21.67 -9.59
N PHE A 174 5.54 21.07 -8.68
CA PHE A 174 6.30 19.86 -8.89
C PHE A 174 5.42 18.61 -9.17
N ARG A 175 4.21 18.53 -8.62
CA ARG A 175 3.22 17.48 -8.86
C ARG A 175 2.93 17.27 -10.36
N ARG A 176 2.86 18.34 -11.14
CA ARG A 176 2.64 18.25 -12.60
C ARG A 176 3.81 17.59 -13.34
N LYS A 177 5.06 17.79 -12.89
CA LYS A 177 6.23 17.18 -13.51
C LYS A 177 6.37 15.70 -13.18
N ILE A 178 6.05 15.31 -11.93
CA ILE A 178 6.05 13.91 -11.50
C ILE A 178 4.98 13.13 -12.26
N LEU A 179 3.73 13.61 -12.30
CA LEU A 179 2.63 12.95 -13.00
C LEU A 179 2.88 12.81 -14.51
N LYS A 180 3.54 13.78 -15.15
CA LYS A 180 3.95 13.65 -16.56
C LYS A 180 4.97 12.53 -16.77
N ARG A 181 5.94 12.36 -15.84
CA ARG A 181 6.97 11.32 -15.91
C ARG A 181 6.41 9.92 -15.64
N MET A 182 5.45 9.81 -14.71
CA MET A 182 4.74 8.56 -14.42
C MET A 182 3.88 8.09 -15.62
N ARG A 183 3.24 9.01 -16.36
CA ARG A 183 2.50 8.65 -17.58
C ARG A 183 3.38 8.06 -18.69
N CYS A 184 4.63 8.46 -18.78
CA CYS A 184 5.58 7.89 -19.76
C CYS A 184 6.03 6.46 -19.42
N LYS A 185 6.07 6.06 -18.13
CA LYS A 185 6.44 4.69 -17.72
C LYS A 185 5.29 3.68 -17.83
N LYS A 186 4.02 4.11 -17.78
CA LYS A 186 2.83 3.23 -17.90
C LYS A 186 2.58 2.64 -19.30
N ALA A 187 3.36 3.01 -20.32
CA ALA A 187 3.22 2.46 -21.67
C ALA A 187 3.84 1.06 -21.86
N HIS A 188 4.36 0.40 -20.82
CA HIS A 188 5.07 -0.87 -20.92
C HIS A 188 4.54 -1.99 -20.02
N PHE A 189 3.30 -1.92 -19.55
CA PHE A 189 2.63 -3.07 -18.95
C PHE A 189 1.72 -3.74 -20.00
N ARG A 190 2.26 -4.74 -20.65
CA ARG A 190 1.53 -5.81 -21.33
C ARG A 190 1.49 -7.02 -20.43
#